data_cae444d9afb60d38fee0258ccbfcbe03
#
_entry.id   cae444d9afb60d38fee0258ccbfcbe03
#
_cell.length_a   1.000
_cell.length_b   1.000
_cell.length_c   1.000
_cell.angle_alpha   90.00
_cell.angle_beta   90.00
_cell.angle_gamma   90.00
#
_symmetry.space_group_name_H-M   'P 1'
#
loop_
_entity.id
_entity.type
_entity.pdbx_description
1 polymer ?
#
loop_
_entity_poly.entity_id
_entity_poly.type
_entity_poly.pdbx_seq_one_letter_code
_entity_poly.pdbx_strand_id
1 'polypeptide(L)'
;QRQMCIRDSDMSFVFGLQGYLRNTAQDKLFYQRRTPRMTPELDDKSALIPQIMKKDVLLSYPFENIRSFINLLNEAAKDDSVVSIKMTLYRLADKSQIVDALGDAAENGKEVVVLVELRARFDEESNIEYSRKLEEAGCRVIYGLNGYKVHSKLCLISRKTDKGVSYITQIGTGNYNEKTSALYTDLSLITANQEIGKEAAEVFAALLKGEVVEKSNLLLVAPKCLQNRVLDMIQEEIDQVKQGKEGYIGIKINSLTDKVIINKLVEASQAGVKIEMVVRGICCLIPEIKGYTENIKVISIVGRYLEHSRIYRFGTKEREKIYICLLYTSPSP
;
A
#
# COMPACT_ATOMS: atom_id res chain seq x y z
N GLN A 1 25.83 28.91 -8.10
CA GLN A 1 25.95 28.69 -9.56
C GLN A 1 26.34 27.27 -9.95
N ARG A 2 26.19 26.31 -9.09
CA ARG A 2 26.33 24.86 -9.39
C ARG A 2 25.11 24.06 -8.90
N GLN A 3 23.96 24.63 -9.02
CA GLN A 3 22.70 23.83 -8.97
C GLN A 3 22.47 23.19 -10.34
N MET A 4 23.56 22.74 -10.95
CA MET A 4 23.51 21.94 -12.15
C MET A 4 22.95 20.59 -11.77
N CYS A 5 21.69 20.41 -12.02
CA CYS A 5 21.40 19.69 -13.25
C CYS A 5 21.29 18.21 -13.05
N ILE A 6 20.99 17.76 -11.83
CA ILE A 6 20.40 16.41 -11.64
C ILE A 6 19.07 16.30 -12.43
N ARG A 7 18.42 17.45 -12.70
CA ARG A 7 17.19 17.49 -13.51
C ARG A 7 17.43 17.34 -15.01
N ASP A 8 18.61 17.70 -15.49
CA ASP A 8 18.94 17.73 -16.92
C ASP A 8 19.83 16.56 -17.33
N SER A 9 20.19 15.67 -16.40
CA SER A 9 20.98 14.48 -16.68
C SER A 9 20.07 13.32 -17.02
N ASP A 10 20.18 12.82 -18.25
CA ASP A 10 19.57 11.54 -18.61
C ASP A 10 20.43 10.40 -18.03
N MET A 11 19.90 9.73 -17.02
CA MET A 11 20.53 8.60 -16.36
C MET A 11 20.12 7.25 -16.97
N SER A 12 19.39 7.23 -18.06
CA SER A 12 18.89 5.99 -18.69
C SER A 12 20.02 5.09 -19.20
N PHE A 13 21.18 5.69 -19.56
CA PHE A 13 22.37 4.93 -19.95
C PHE A 13 22.84 3.92 -18.88
N VAL A 14 22.53 4.18 -17.60
CA VAL A 14 22.89 3.28 -16.49
C VAL A 14 22.25 1.91 -16.67
N PHE A 15 21.05 1.81 -17.24
CA PHE A 15 20.41 0.53 -17.53
C PHE A 15 21.13 -0.22 -18.65
N GLY A 16 21.61 0.51 -19.69
CA GLY A 16 22.44 -0.07 -20.75
C GLY A 16 23.79 -0.59 -20.20
N LEU A 17 24.46 0.23 -19.36
CA LEU A 17 25.67 -0.18 -18.68
C LEU A 17 25.47 -1.40 -17.78
N GLN A 18 24.37 -1.43 -17.03
CA GLN A 18 23.98 -2.57 -16.20
C GLN A 18 23.84 -3.85 -17.03
N GLY A 19 23.14 -3.76 -18.18
CA GLY A 19 22.97 -4.88 -19.10
C GLY A 19 24.32 -5.39 -19.66
N TYR A 20 25.20 -4.47 -20.09
CA TYR A 20 26.53 -4.81 -20.56
C TYR A 20 27.37 -5.51 -19.50
N LEU A 21 27.43 -4.97 -18.27
CA LEU A 21 28.19 -5.56 -17.16
C LEU A 21 27.69 -6.96 -16.78
N ARG A 22 26.38 -7.19 -16.78
CA ARG A 22 25.80 -8.54 -16.53
C ARG A 22 26.23 -9.55 -17.58
N ASN A 23 26.31 -9.13 -18.84
CA ASN A 23 26.66 -10.01 -19.95
C ASN A 23 28.17 -10.27 -20.07
N THR A 24 29.01 -9.49 -19.36
CA THR A 24 30.47 -9.62 -19.40
C THR A 24 31.07 -10.36 -18.19
N ALA A 25 30.30 -11.25 -17.56
CA ALA A 25 30.72 -12.04 -16.41
C ALA A 25 31.15 -11.23 -15.16
N GLN A 26 30.65 -10.00 -15.03
CA GLN A 26 30.87 -9.14 -13.86
C GLN A 26 29.82 -9.35 -12.76
N ASP A 27 29.36 -10.57 -12.58
CA ASP A 27 28.31 -10.91 -11.59
C ASP A 27 28.65 -10.49 -10.17
N LYS A 28 29.95 -10.33 -9.85
CA LYS A 28 30.42 -9.83 -8.56
C LYS A 28 29.97 -8.40 -8.23
N LEU A 29 29.61 -7.62 -9.25
CA LEU A 29 29.11 -6.25 -9.10
C LEU A 29 27.62 -6.18 -8.78
N PHE A 30 26.93 -7.31 -8.80
CA PHE A 30 25.49 -7.39 -8.61
C PHE A 30 25.11 -8.24 -7.39
N TYR A 31 24.01 -7.88 -6.76
CA TYR A 31 23.40 -8.76 -5.79
C TYR A 31 22.96 -10.09 -6.45
N GLN A 32 23.15 -11.19 -5.76
CA GLN A 32 22.63 -12.48 -6.21
C GLN A 32 21.12 -12.41 -6.39
N ARG A 33 20.61 -12.98 -7.50
CA ARG A 33 19.17 -13.01 -7.76
C ARG A 33 18.46 -13.79 -6.65
N ARG A 34 17.46 -13.19 -6.06
CA ARG A 34 16.60 -13.83 -5.08
C ARG A 34 15.24 -14.13 -5.73
N THR A 35 14.77 -15.36 -5.56
CA THR A 35 13.43 -15.77 -5.95
C THR A 35 12.51 -15.62 -4.74
N PRO A 36 11.41 -14.84 -4.82
CA PRO A 36 10.42 -14.80 -3.76
C PRO A 36 9.83 -16.19 -3.52
N ARG A 37 9.72 -16.59 -2.26
CA ARG A 37 9.11 -17.87 -1.87
C ARG A 37 7.59 -17.74 -1.77
N MET A 38 6.86 -18.85 -1.90
CA MET A 38 5.47 -18.89 -1.48
C MET A 38 5.37 -18.69 0.03
N THR A 39 4.28 -18.05 0.49
CA THR A 39 4.13 -17.85 1.93
C THR A 39 3.90 -19.18 2.65
N PRO A 40 4.55 -19.39 3.81
CA PRO A 40 4.28 -20.57 4.63
C PRO A 40 2.93 -20.50 5.35
N GLU A 41 2.28 -19.32 5.32
CA GLU A 41 1.00 -19.08 5.98
C GLU A 41 -0.19 -19.70 5.27
N LEU A 42 -0.06 -20.05 3.98
CA LEU A 42 -1.08 -20.63 3.14
C LEU A 42 -0.58 -21.94 2.51
N ASP A 43 -1.43 -22.94 2.47
CA ASP A 43 -1.23 -24.14 1.68
C ASP A 43 -1.81 -23.94 0.28
N ASP A 44 -0.93 -23.68 -0.70
CA ASP A 44 -1.33 -23.43 -2.10
C ASP A 44 -1.93 -24.67 -2.81
N LYS A 45 -1.88 -25.85 -2.18
CA LYS A 45 -2.50 -27.07 -2.71
C LYS A 45 -3.95 -27.25 -2.28
N SER A 46 -4.39 -26.45 -1.33
CA SER A 46 -5.74 -26.45 -0.76
C SER A 46 -6.44 -25.12 -1.06
N ALA A 47 -7.77 -25.10 -1.01
CA ALA A 47 -8.56 -23.87 -1.18
C ALA A 47 -8.10 -22.77 -0.20
N LEU A 48 -7.83 -21.56 -0.72
CA LEU A 48 -7.28 -20.44 0.03
C LEU A 48 -8.36 -19.69 0.84
N ILE A 49 -9.55 -19.54 0.27
CA ILE A 49 -10.67 -18.83 0.93
C ILE A 49 -10.96 -19.41 2.32
N PRO A 50 -11.13 -20.74 2.51
CA PRO A 50 -11.36 -21.32 3.83
C PRO A 50 -10.19 -21.11 4.81
N GLN A 51 -8.96 -20.99 4.33
CA GLN A 51 -7.78 -20.72 5.15
C GLN A 51 -7.78 -19.28 5.66
N ILE A 52 -8.05 -18.31 4.76
CA ILE A 52 -8.13 -16.89 5.07
C ILE A 52 -9.32 -16.58 6.00
N MET A 53 -10.43 -17.30 5.85
CA MET A 53 -11.56 -17.17 6.77
C MET A 53 -11.24 -17.57 8.22
N LYS A 54 -10.16 -18.31 8.45
CA LYS A 54 -9.74 -18.77 9.79
C LYS A 54 -8.68 -17.88 10.42
N LYS A 55 -7.82 -17.25 9.62
CA LYS A 55 -6.73 -16.39 10.11
C LYS A 55 -6.34 -15.33 9.08
N ASP A 56 -5.88 -14.21 9.56
CA ASP A 56 -5.26 -13.19 8.74
C ASP A 56 -3.93 -13.67 8.16
N VAL A 57 -3.60 -13.19 6.96
CA VAL A 57 -2.35 -13.52 6.26
C VAL A 57 -1.64 -12.22 5.91
N LEU A 58 -0.40 -12.08 6.38
CA LEU A 58 0.46 -10.93 6.07
C LEU A 58 1.59 -11.37 5.14
N LEU A 59 1.55 -10.91 3.89
CA LEU A 59 2.62 -11.13 2.93
C LEU A 59 3.65 -10.00 3.00
N SER A 60 4.93 -10.36 2.96
CA SER A 60 6.06 -9.42 2.96
C SER A 60 6.84 -9.50 1.65
N TYR A 61 6.64 -8.53 0.77
CA TYR A 61 7.40 -8.41 -0.47
C TYR A 61 8.77 -7.74 -0.21
N PRO A 62 9.81 -8.08 -0.97
CA PRO A 62 9.93 -9.04 -2.06
C PRO A 62 10.33 -10.46 -1.59
N PHE A 63 10.18 -10.75 -0.31
CA PHE A 63 10.58 -12.04 0.28
C PHE A 63 9.59 -13.14 -0.03
N GLU A 64 8.30 -12.79 -0.09
CA GLU A 64 7.20 -13.66 -0.46
C GLU A 64 6.64 -13.27 -1.83
N ASN A 65 6.01 -14.24 -2.49
CA ASN A 65 5.53 -14.08 -3.85
C ASN A 65 4.10 -13.53 -3.87
N ILE A 66 3.84 -12.54 -4.71
CA ILE A 66 2.49 -12.00 -4.95
C ILE A 66 1.52 -13.06 -5.50
N ARG A 67 2.05 -14.20 -5.97
CA ARG A 67 1.28 -15.30 -6.53
C ARG A 67 0.22 -15.84 -5.55
N SER A 68 0.47 -15.84 -4.24
CA SER A 68 -0.51 -16.23 -3.24
C SER A 68 -1.78 -15.36 -3.32
N PHE A 69 -1.63 -14.06 -3.53
CA PHE A 69 -2.77 -13.16 -3.75
C PHE A 69 -3.44 -13.38 -5.12
N ILE A 70 -2.66 -13.61 -6.18
CA ILE A 70 -3.19 -13.91 -7.52
C ILE A 70 -3.99 -15.23 -7.49
N ASN A 71 -3.49 -16.25 -6.80
CA ASN A 71 -4.20 -17.51 -6.64
C ASN A 71 -5.53 -17.33 -5.89
N LEU A 72 -5.57 -16.45 -4.88
CA LEU A 72 -6.82 -16.10 -4.20
C LEU A 72 -7.83 -15.45 -5.16
N LEU A 73 -7.38 -14.55 -6.05
CA LEU A 73 -8.27 -13.95 -7.06
C LEU A 73 -8.79 -14.99 -8.06
N ASN A 74 -7.93 -15.90 -8.51
CA ASN A 74 -8.31 -17.00 -9.40
C ASN A 74 -9.30 -17.97 -8.76
N GLU A 75 -9.17 -18.24 -7.45
CA GLU A 75 -10.15 -19.02 -6.68
C GLU A 75 -11.46 -18.26 -6.56
N ALA A 76 -11.40 -16.98 -6.17
CA ALA A 76 -12.58 -16.13 -6.03
C ALA A 76 -13.35 -15.97 -7.35
N ALA A 77 -12.67 -15.95 -8.50
CA ALA A 77 -13.31 -15.91 -9.81
C ALA A 77 -14.19 -17.14 -10.10
N LYS A 78 -13.88 -18.28 -9.48
CA LYS A 78 -14.56 -19.57 -9.72
C LYS A 78 -15.50 -19.99 -8.59
N ASP A 79 -15.34 -19.42 -7.39
CA ASP A 79 -16.14 -19.78 -6.20
C ASP A 79 -17.58 -19.24 -6.36
N ASP A 80 -18.57 -20.12 -6.37
CA ASP A 80 -20.00 -19.76 -6.51
C ASP A 80 -20.53 -18.87 -5.36
N SER A 81 -19.90 -18.92 -4.20
CA SER A 81 -20.26 -18.06 -3.08
C SER A 81 -19.82 -16.61 -3.28
N VAL A 82 -18.80 -16.35 -4.12
CA VAL A 82 -18.33 -15.01 -4.43
C VAL A 82 -19.31 -14.30 -5.35
N VAL A 83 -19.79 -13.15 -4.95
CA VAL A 83 -20.76 -12.33 -5.71
C VAL A 83 -20.14 -11.08 -6.31
N SER A 84 -19.11 -10.52 -5.68
CA SER A 84 -18.42 -9.36 -6.25
C SER A 84 -16.94 -9.31 -5.87
N ILE A 85 -16.14 -8.71 -6.78
CA ILE A 85 -14.74 -8.33 -6.55
C ILE A 85 -14.60 -6.85 -6.90
N LYS A 86 -14.14 -6.03 -5.92
CA LYS A 86 -13.88 -4.60 -6.13
C LYS A 86 -12.40 -4.32 -5.86
N MET A 87 -11.74 -3.61 -6.77
CA MET A 87 -10.29 -3.43 -6.69
C MET A 87 -9.85 -2.06 -7.20
N THR A 88 -8.82 -1.48 -6.55
CA THR A 88 -8.15 -0.27 -7.04
C THR A 88 -6.86 -0.65 -7.77
N LEU A 89 -6.65 -0.14 -8.97
CA LEU A 89 -5.44 -0.39 -9.76
C LEU A 89 -4.72 0.93 -10.05
N TYR A 90 -3.42 0.96 -9.79
CA TYR A 90 -2.57 2.14 -10.02
C TYR A 90 -1.50 1.88 -11.08
N ARG A 91 -0.77 0.79 -10.96
CA ARG A 91 0.26 0.33 -11.91
C ARG A 91 0.17 -1.17 -12.05
N LEU A 92 0.10 -1.62 -13.27
CA LEU A 92 0.04 -3.03 -13.62
C LEU A 92 1.33 -3.46 -14.33
N ALA A 93 1.61 -4.75 -14.33
CA ALA A 93 2.67 -5.33 -15.13
C ALA A 93 2.14 -5.58 -16.55
N ASP A 94 3.03 -5.53 -17.56
CA ASP A 94 2.68 -6.02 -18.89
C ASP A 94 2.24 -7.49 -18.76
N LYS A 95 1.11 -7.87 -19.34
CA LYS A 95 0.50 -9.20 -19.19
C LYS A 95 0.18 -9.55 -17.73
N SER A 96 -0.55 -8.66 -17.05
CA SER A 96 -0.91 -8.82 -15.65
C SER A 96 -1.88 -9.98 -15.43
N GLN A 97 -1.47 -10.97 -14.64
CA GLN A 97 -2.32 -12.08 -14.20
C GLN A 97 -3.50 -11.62 -13.33
N ILE A 98 -3.40 -10.44 -12.70
CA ILE A 98 -4.48 -9.84 -11.93
C ILE A 98 -5.59 -9.36 -12.85
N VAL A 99 -5.25 -8.75 -13.98
CA VAL A 99 -6.23 -8.35 -15.01
C VAL A 99 -6.95 -9.58 -15.56
N ASP A 100 -6.20 -10.64 -15.84
CA ASP A 100 -6.77 -11.90 -16.34
C ASP A 100 -7.76 -12.49 -15.30
N ALA A 101 -7.37 -12.58 -14.02
CA ALA A 101 -8.24 -13.09 -12.97
C ALA A 101 -9.52 -12.26 -12.74
N LEU A 102 -9.44 -10.93 -12.90
CA LEU A 102 -10.61 -10.04 -12.80
C LEU A 102 -11.53 -10.20 -14.00
N GLY A 103 -10.97 -10.37 -15.21
CA GLY A 103 -11.73 -10.69 -16.42
C GLY A 103 -12.45 -12.02 -16.28
N ASP A 104 -11.73 -13.09 -15.90
CA ASP A 104 -12.32 -14.41 -15.65
C ASP A 104 -13.46 -14.35 -14.63
N ALA A 105 -13.32 -13.51 -13.58
CA ALA A 105 -14.38 -13.33 -12.58
C ALA A 105 -15.64 -12.71 -13.19
N ALA A 106 -15.49 -11.68 -14.04
CA ALA A 106 -16.62 -11.04 -14.72
C ALA A 106 -17.30 -12.00 -15.70
N GLU A 107 -16.53 -12.74 -16.50
CA GLU A 107 -17.03 -13.77 -17.42
C GLU A 107 -17.77 -14.90 -16.67
N ASN A 108 -17.37 -15.22 -15.43
CA ASN A 108 -18.07 -16.15 -14.54
C ASN A 108 -19.27 -15.52 -13.80
N GLY A 109 -19.73 -14.34 -14.22
CA GLY A 109 -20.94 -13.69 -13.71
C GLY A 109 -20.80 -12.97 -12.37
N LYS A 110 -19.57 -12.69 -11.89
CA LYS A 110 -19.35 -11.88 -10.70
C LYS A 110 -19.47 -10.39 -11.02
N GLU A 111 -19.98 -9.58 -10.09
CA GLU A 111 -19.88 -8.12 -10.19
C GLU A 111 -18.42 -7.70 -9.98
N VAL A 112 -17.72 -7.30 -11.04
CA VAL A 112 -16.33 -6.83 -10.94
C VAL A 112 -16.28 -5.31 -11.15
N VAL A 113 -15.81 -4.59 -10.15
CA VAL A 113 -15.62 -3.14 -10.19
C VAL A 113 -14.15 -2.81 -10.01
N VAL A 114 -13.58 -2.14 -10.99
CA VAL A 114 -12.17 -1.78 -10.99
C VAL A 114 -12.01 -0.28 -11.10
N LEU A 115 -11.34 0.33 -10.13
CA LEU A 115 -10.93 1.72 -10.22
C LEU A 115 -9.50 1.80 -10.74
N VAL A 116 -9.33 2.41 -11.93
CA VAL A 116 -8.05 2.58 -12.60
C VAL A 116 -7.60 4.04 -12.51
N GLU A 117 -6.38 4.28 -12.04
CA GLU A 117 -5.76 5.60 -12.05
C GLU A 117 -5.00 5.82 -13.37
N LEU A 118 -5.57 6.59 -14.28
CA LEU A 118 -4.96 6.88 -15.59
C LEU A 118 -3.71 7.77 -15.51
N ARG A 119 -3.59 8.59 -14.46
CA ARG A 119 -2.46 9.53 -14.27
C ARG A 119 -1.26 8.87 -13.58
N ALA A 120 -1.09 7.56 -13.72
CA ALA A 120 0.09 6.85 -13.26
C ALA A 120 1.25 7.17 -14.21
N ARG A 121 2.22 7.99 -13.77
CA ARG A 121 3.36 8.41 -14.59
C ARG A 121 4.08 7.21 -15.21
N PHE A 122 4.34 7.26 -16.52
CA PHE A 122 5.02 6.25 -17.34
C PHE A 122 4.24 4.95 -17.61
N ASP A 123 2.99 4.85 -17.17
CA ASP A 123 2.16 3.65 -17.38
C ASP A 123 0.78 3.98 -18.00
N GLU A 124 0.63 5.21 -18.54
CA GLU A 124 -0.65 5.72 -19.06
C GLU A 124 -1.20 4.83 -20.20
N GLU A 125 -0.35 4.49 -21.18
CA GLU A 125 -0.76 3.66 -22.33
C GLU A 125 -1.18 2.25 -21.89
N SER A 126 -0.37 1.63 -21.03
CA SER A 126 -0.67 0.30 -20.48
C SER A 126 -1.97 0.30 -19.68
N ASN A 127 -2.22 1.34 -18.88
CA ASN A 127 -3.45 1.44 -18.09
C ASN A 127 -4.69 1.61 -18.97
N ILE A 128 -4.59 2.30 -20.12
CA ILE A 128 -5.67 2.41 -21.10
C ILE A 128 -5.97 1.04 -21.74
N GLU A 129 -4.94 0.31 -22.14
CA GLU A 129 -5.08 -1.01 -22.74
C GLU A 129 -5.75 -2.00 -21.77
N TYR A 130 -5.30 -2.05 -20.52
CA TYR A 130 -5.90 -2.92 -19.50
C TYR A 130 -7.32 -2.52 -19.12
N SER A 131 -7.62 -1.22 -19.08
CA SER A 131 -8.98 -0.75 -18.85
C SER A 131 -9.93 -1.26 -19.92
N ARG A 132 -9.53 -1.17 -21.20
CA ARG A 132 -10.31 -1.67 -22.32
C ARG A 132 -10.53 -3.18 -22.24
N LYS A 133 -9.46 -3.95 -21.95
CA LYS A 133 -9.56 -5.40 -21.75
C LYS A 133 -10.54 -5.78 -20.64
N LEU A 134 -10.52 -5.05 -19.51
CA LEU A 134 -11.44 -5.27 -18.40
C LEU A 134 -12.89 -4.93 -18.78
N GLU A 135 -13.12 -3.84 -19.52
CA GLU A 135 -14.46 -3.47 -20.02
C GLU A 135 -14.99 -4.50 -20.99
N GLU A 136 -14.16 -5.00 -21.92
CA GLU A 136 -14.51 -6.07 -22.87
C GLU A 136 -14.89 -7.38 -22.17
N ALA A 137 -14.25 -7.70 -21.02
CA ALA A 137 -14.59 -8.85 -20.18
C ALA A 137 -15.85 -8.64 -19.32
N GLY A 138 -16.48 -7.45 -19.36
CA GLY A 138 -17.69 -7.14 -18.60
C GLY A 138 -17.44 -6.52 -17.22
N CYS A 139 -16.21 -6.12 -16.90
CA CYS A 139 -15.92 -5.39 -15.68
C CYS A 139 -16.43 -3.95 -15.78
N ARG A 140 -16.93 -3.41 -14.65
CA ARG A 140 -17.21 -1.98 -14.51
C ARG A 140 -15.92 -1.23 -14.17
N VAL A 141 -15.40 -0.47 -15.12
CA VAL A 141 -14.19 0.34 -14.91
C VAL A 141 -14.57 1.78 -14.54
N ILE A 142 -13.86 2.34 -13.54
CA ILE A 142 -14.00 3.71 -13.08
C ILE A 142 -12.64 4.39 -13.21
N TYR A 143 -12.62 5.57 -13.80
CA TYR A 143 -11.41 6.34 -14.08
C TYR A 143 -11.19 7.43 -13.06
N GLY A 144 -10.44 7.09 -11.98
CA GLY A 144 -9.99 8.06 -10.99
C GLY A 144 -11.09 8.84 -10.27
N LEU A 145 -10.67 9.90 -9.58
CA LEU A 145 -11.53 10.90 -8.94
C LEU A 145 -11.13 12.30 -9.42
N ASN A 146 -12.11 13.15 -9.70
CA ASN A 146 -11.83 14.53 -10.07
C ASN A 146 -11.09 15.28 -8.94
N GLY A 147 -9.93 15.90 -9.27
CA GLY A 147 -9.13 16.65 -8.32
C GLY A 147 -8.26 15.79 -7.38
N TYR A 148 -8.36 14.47 -7.45
CA TYR A 148 -7.60 13.57 -6.60
C TYR A 148 -6.94 12.46 -7.42
N LYS A 149 -5.80 11.98 -6.90
CA LYS A 149 -5.10 10.84 -7.45
C LYS A 149 -5.33 9.63 -6.56
N VAL A 150 -5.95 8.58 -7.10
CA VAL A 150 -6.21 7.35 -6.35
C VAL A 150 -4.97 6.47 -6.34
N HIS A 151 -4.36 6.34 -5.16
CA HIS A 151 -3.13 5.57 -4.96
C HIS A 151 -3.31 4.42 -3.97
N SER A 152 -4.54 4.11 -3.56
CA SER A 152 -4.85 2.99 -2.67
C SER A 152 -4.51 1.64 -3.29
N LYS A 153 -4.27 0.64 -2.45
CA LYS A 153 -4.14 -0.76 -2.82
C LYS A 153 -5.11 -1.53 -1.96
N LEU A 154 -6.32 -1.62 -2.47
CA LEU A 154 -7.47 -2.21 -1.80
C LEU A 154 -8.19 -3.17 -2.75
N CYS A 155 -8.40 -4.39 -2.28
CA CYS A 155 -9.24 -5.37 -2.93
C CYS A 155 -10.28 -5.88 -1.94
N LEU A 156 -11.54 -5.93 -2.36
CA LEU A 156 -12.66 -6.42 -1.57
C LEU A 156 -13.36 -7.54 -2.34
N ILE A 157 -13.37 -8.73 -1.76
CA ILE A 157 -14.11 -9.90 -2.25
C ILE A 157 -15.34 -10.05 -1.37
N SER A 158 -16.54 -9.97 -1.95
CA SER A 158 -17.81 -10.15 -1.24
C SER A 158 -18.39 -11.52 -1.55
N ARG A 159 -18.79 -12.23 -0.51
CA ARG A 159 -19.32 -13.60 -0.58
C ARG A 159 -20.72 -13.68 0.01
N LYS A 160 -21.59 -14.41 -0.64
CA LYS A 160 -22.92 -14.77 -0.11
C LYS A 160 -22.78 -15.91 0.89
N THR A 161 -23.41 -15.78 2.03
CA THR A 161 -23.51 -16.81 3.07
C THR A 161 -24.96 -16.93 3.55
N ASP A 162 -25.27 -17.96 4.32
CA ASP A 162 -26.60 -18.12 4.92
C ASP A 162 -26.98 -16.98 5.88
N LYS A 163 -25.98 -16.26 6.39
CA LYS A 163 -26.14 -15.11 7.30
C LYS A 163 -26.06 -13.74 6.61
N GLY A 164 -26.03 -13.70 5.28
CA GLY A 164 -25.88 -12.48 4.50
C GLY A 164 -24.56 -12.41 3.75
N VAL A 165 -23.95 -11.23 3.69
CA VAL A 165 -22.68 -11.01 2.97
C VAL A 165 -21.51 -11.12 3.94
N SER A 166 -20.46 -11.84 3.55
CA SER A 166 -19.16 -11.85 4.22
C SER A 166 -18.08 -11.30 3.30
N TYR A 167 -17.01 -10.77 3.89
CA TYR A 167 -15.95 -10.09 3.19
C TYR A 167 -14.60 -10.75 3.39
N ILE A 168 -13.78 -10.74 2.34
CA ILE A 168 -12.33 -10.88 2.43
C ILE A 168 -11.75 -9.60 1.86
N THR A 169 -10.88 -8.94 2.62
CA THR A 169 -10.27 -7.68 2.24
C THR A 169 -8.77 -7.85 2.14
N GLN A 170 -8.18 -7.42 1.03
CA GLN A 170 -6.73 -7.28 0.93
C GLN A 170 -6.37 -5.80 0.94
N ILE A 171 -5.36 -5.46 1.76
CA ILE A 171 -4.86 -4.10 1.96
C ILE A 171 -3.34 -4.12 1.77
N GLY A 172 -2.82 -3.31 0.86
CA GLY A 172 -1.40 -3.31 0.55
C GLY A 172 -0.74 -1.94 0.60
N THR A 173 0.56 -1.92 0.87
CA THR A 173 1.40 -0.73 0.69
C THR A 173 1.96 -0.64 -0.73
N GLY A 174 2.08 -1.77 -1.44
CA GLY A 174 2.65 -1.95 -2.77
C GLY A 174 1.63 -2.06 -3.88
N ASN A 175 2.04 -1.71 -5.09
CA ASN A 175 1.20 -1.83 -6.28
C ASN A 175 0.91 -3.31 -6.60
N TYR A 176 -0.21 -3.55 -7.28
CA TYR A 176 -0.58 -4.83 -7.86
C TYR A 176 0.22 -5.09 -9.15
N ASN A 177 1.52 -5.26 -9.00
CA ASN A 177 2.44 -5.41 -10.12
C ASN A 177 3.52 -6.45 -9.77
N GLU A 178 3.54 -7.53 -10.53
CA GLU A 178 4.40 -8.68 -10.30
C GLU A 178 5.88 -8.33 -10.38
N LYS A 179 6.25 -7.38 -11.25
CA LYS A 179 7.66 -6.93 -11.39
C LYS A 179 8.10 -6.11 -10.18
N THR A 180 7.27 -5.14 -9.74
CA THR A 180 7.64 -4.27 -8.62
C THR A 180 7.55 -4.99 -7.28
N SER A 181 6.67 -5.99 -7.11
CA SER A 181 6.60 -6.81 -5.90
C SER A 181 7.88 -7.61 -5.65
N ALA A 182 8.69 -7.87 -6.68
CA ALA A 182 9.99 -8.53 -6.55
C ALA A 182 11.16 -7.57 -6.27
N LEU A 183 10.92 -6.25 -6.27
CA LEU A 183 11.94 -5.21 -6.15
C LEU A 183 11.71 -4.22 -4.99
N TYR A 184 10.49 -4.13 -4.48
CA TYR A 184 10.10 -3.17 -3.45
C TYR A 184 9.79 -3.89 -2.14
N THR A 185 10.18 -3.29 -1.03
CA THR A 185 9.71 -3.75 0.28
C THR A 185 8.30 -3.24 0.51
N ASP A 186 7.33 -4.13 0.51
CA ASP A 186 5.92 -3.83 0.72
C ASP A 186 5.24 -4.88 1.60
N LEU A 187 4.12 -4.51 2.16
CA LEU A 187 3.27 -5.38 2.96
C LEU A 187 1.91 -5.54 2.29
N SER A 188 1.32 -6.73 2.42
CA SER A 188 -0.01 -7.05 1.92
C SER A 188 -0.74 -7.89 2.96
N LEU A 189 -1.72 -7.29 3.63
CA LEU A 189 -2.60 -7.96 4.59
C LEU A 189 -3.83 -8.50 3.86
N ILE A 190 -4.13 -9.76 4.06
CA ILE A 190 -5.37 -10.41 3.61
C ILE A 190 -6.13 -10.83 4.87
N THR A 191 -7.33 -10.31 5.06
CA THR A 191 -8.13 -10.52 6.28
C THR A 191 -9.58 -10.82 5.98
N ALA A 192 -10.19 -11.67 6.79
CA ALA A 192 -11.63 -11.89 6.82
C ALA A 192 -12.33 -11.11 7.95
N ASN A 193 -11.69 -10.11 8.52
CA ASN A 193 -12.31 -9.23 9.50
C ASN A 193 -13.49 -8.47 8.86
N GLN A 194 -14.70 -8.71 9.37
CA GLN A 194 -15.92 -8.19 8.77
C GLN A 194 -16.09 -6.69 8.96
N GLU A 195 -15.55 -6.09 10.01
CA GLU A 195 -15.60 -4.65 10.23
C GLU A 195 -14.70 -3.93 9.21
N ILE A 196 -13.50 -4.47 8.96
CA ILE A 196 -12.61 -3.96 7.88
C ILE A 196 -13.31 -4.11 6.52
N GLY A 197 -13.99 -5.24 6.29
CA GLY A 197 -14.72 -5.48 5.05
C GLY A 197 -15.88 -4.49 4.83
N LYS A 198 -16.62 -4.16 5.87
CA LYS A 198 -17.69 -3.13 5.81
C LYS A 198 -17.12 -1.75 5.47
N GLU A 199 -16.06 -1.32 6.16
CA GLU A 199 -15.43 -0.04 5.85
C GLU A 199 -14.84 -0.02 4.42
N ALA A 200 -14.26 -1.14 3.94
CA ALA A 200 -13.81 -1.24 2.56
C ALA A 200 -14.96 -1.14 1.56
N ALA A 201 -16.13 -1.70 1.88
CA ALA A 201 -17.34 -1.57 1.05
C ALA A 201 -17.84 -0.11 1.00
N GLU A 202 -17.80 0.61 2.12
CA GLU A 202 -18.13 2.04 2.19
C GLU A 202 -17.13 2.88 1.37
N VAL A 203 -15.83 2.55 1.43
CA VAL A 203 -14.80 3.18 0.60
C VAL A 203 -15.12 3.01 -0.88
N PHE A 204 -15.43 1.79 -1.34
CA PHE A 204 -15.81 1.59 -2.73
C PHE A 204 -17.13 2.25 -3.09
N ALA A 205 -18.10 2.31 -2.19
CA ALA A 205 -19.37 3.01 -2.41
C ALA A 205 -19.16 4.53 -2.60
N ALA A 206 -18.29 5.15 -1.82
CA ALA A 206 -17.91 6.55 -1.98
C ALA A 206 -17.18 6.79 -3.32
N LEU A 207 -16.21 5.91 -3.65
CA LEU A 207 -15.49 5.97 -4.93
C LEU A 207 -16.42 5.91 -6.15
N LEU A 208 -17.41 5.02 -6.10
CA LEU A 208 -18.43 4.87 -7.15
C LEU A 208 -19.27 6.14 -7.38
N LYS A 209 -19.44 6.95 -6.34
CA LYS A 209 -20.14 8.23 -6.39
C LYS A 209 -19.22 9.42 -6.73
N GLY A 210 -17.92 9.20 -6.82
CA GLY A 210 -16.93 10.27 -6.99
C GLY A 210 -16.69 11.08 -5.71
N GLU A 211 -16.99 10.50 -4.55
CA GLU A 211 -16.91 11.14 -3.23
C GLU A 211 -15.66 10.72 -2.47
N VAL A 212 -15.24 11.56 -1.54
CA VAL A 212 -14.13 11.27 -0.60
C VAL A 212 -14.70 10.78 0.73
N VAL A 213 -14.16 9.70 1.26
CA VAL A 213 -14.56 9.18 2.59
C VAL A 213 -14.19 10.17 3.68
N GLU A 214 -15.16 10.55 4.49
CA GLU A 214 -14.99 11.56 5.53
C GLU A 214 -14.66 10.96 6.90
N LYS A 215 -15.14 9.76 7.18
CA LYS A 215 -14.94 9.06 8.46
C LYS A 215 -14.65 7.58 8.21
N SER A 216 -13.65 7.06 8.90
CA SER A 216 -13.30 5.65 8.93
C SER A 216 -12.55 5.38 10.24
N ASN A 217 -12.76 4.23 10.85
CA ASN A 217 -12.19 3.88 12.16
C ASN A 217 -10.98 2.97 12.03
N LEU A 218 -11.06 1.96 11.16
CA LEU A 218 -10.04 0.93 10.97
C LEU A 218 -9.18 1.22 9.74
N LEU A 219 -9.79 1.73 8.65
CA LEU A 219 -9.09 2.11 7.44
C LEU A 219 -8.71 3.60 7.48
N LEU A 220 -7.41 3.90 7.47
CA LEU A 220 -6.93 5.28 7.43
C LEU A 220 -6.97 5.82 5.99
N VAL A 221 -8.11 6.41 5.63
CA VAL A 221 -8.40 6.89 4.27
C VAL A 221 -8.00 8.37 4.13
N ALA A 222 -7.05 8.67 3.24
CA ALA A 222 -6.69 10.05 2.91
C ALA A 222 -7.71 10.67 1.92
N PRO A 223 -7.85 12.02 1.88
CA PRO A 223 -7.09 13.00 2.64
C PRO A 223 -7.65 13.26 4.05
N LYS A 224 -8.96 13.13 4.28
CA LYS A 224 -9.61 13.63 5.48
C LYS A 224 -9.36 12.77 6.73
N CYS A 225 -9.52 11.44 6.62
CA CYS A 225 -9.41 10.57 7.79
C CYS A 225 -7.95 10.37 8.23
N LEU A 226 -7.00 10.20 7.29
CA LEU A 226 -5.62 9.84 7.61
C LEU A 226 -4.92 10.92 8.45
N GLN A 227 -4.92 12.19 7.99
CA GLN A 227 -4.18 13.26 8.66
C GLN A 227 -4.71 13.49 10.09
N ASN A 228 -6.03 13.63 10.22
CA ASN A 228 -6.65 13.87 11.53
C ASN A 228 -6.35 12.71 12.49
N ARG A 229 -6.49 11.46 12.01
CA ARG A 229 -6.24 10.30 12.86
C ARG A 229 -4.78 10.16 13.29
N VAL A 230 -3.83 10.50 12.41
CA VAL A 230 -2.40 10.55 12.77
C VAL A 230 -2.13 11.64 13.81
N LEU A 231 -2.73 12.82 13.68
CA LEU A 231 -2.62 13.88 14.67
C LEU A 231 -3.18 13.46 16.03
N ASP A 232 -4.34 12.80 16.06
CA ASP A 232 -4.95 12.28 17.29
C ASP A 232 -4.04 11.26 17.97
N MET A 233 -3.47 10.31 17.20
CA MET A 233 -2.57 9.29 17.73
C MET A 233 -1.26 9.88 18.26
N ILE A 234 -0.72 10.93 17.62
CA ILE A 234 0.44 11.67 18.16
C ILE A 234 0.04 12.36 19.47
N GLN A 235 -1.17 12.95 19.55
CA GLN A 235 -1.66 13.57 20.77
C GLN A 235 -1.86 12.54 21.90
N GLU A 236 -2.40 11.36 21.57
CA GLU A 236 -2.51 10.25 22.55
C GLU A 236 -1.14 9.94 23.19
N GLU A 237 -0.06 9.88 22.40
CA GLU A 237 1.29 9.62 22.96
C GLU A 237 1.85 10.78 23.79
N ILE A 238 1.57 12.03 23.39
CA ILE A 238 1.90 13.21 24.22
C ILE A 238 1.21 13.12 25.59
N ASP A 239 -0.08 12.77 25.60
CA ASP A 239 -0.86 12.69 26.83
C ASP A 239 -0.42 11.52 27.73
N GLN A 240 0.08 10.42 27.16
CA GLN A 240 0.70 9.34 27.93
C GLN A 240 1.95 9.82 28.66
N VAL A 241 2.83 10.56 27.98
CA VAL A 241 4.05 11.10 28.62
C VAL A 241 3.71 12.11 29.72
N LYS A 242 2.72 12.98 29.50
CA LYS A 242 2.22 13.90 30.54
C LYS A 242 1.68 13.17 31.79
N GLN A 243 1.22 11.93 31.63
CA GLN A 243 0.78 11.06 32.74
C GLN A 243 1.93 10.24 33.35
N GLY A 244 3.19 10.50 33.01
CA GLY A 244 4.36 9.77 33.46
C GLY A 244 4.58 8.39 32.86
N LYS A 245 3.91 8.07 31.75
CA LYS A 245 4.07 6.82 31.02
C LYS A 245 5.01 6.98 29.83
N GLU A 246 5.49 5.87 29.27
CA GLU A 246 6.28 5.89 28.05
C GLU A 246 5.42 6.25 26.82
N GLY A 247 5.88 7.23 26.02
CA GLY A 247 5.32 7.55 24.72
C GLY A 247 6.28 7.11 23.60
N TYR A 248 5.76 6.51 22.55
CA TYR A 248 6.55 6.05 21.41
C TYR A 248 5.82 6.23 20.08
N ILE A 249 6.54 6.76 19.10
CA ILE A 249 6.07 6.88 17.73
C ILE A 249 7.14 6.32 16.79
N GLY A 250 6.76 5.32 15.98
CA GLY A 250 7.58 4.77 14.91
C GLY A 250 6.92 5.05 13.55
N ILE A 251 7.65 5.66 12.60
CA ILE A 251 7.10 5.98 11.29
C ILE A 251 8.06 5.55 10.18
N LYS A 252 7.58 4.75 9.25
CA LYS A 252 8.27 4.46 7.98
C LYS A 252 7.45 5.00 6.83
N ILE A 253 8.00 5.96 6.09
CA ILE A 253 7.29 6.68 5.01
C ILE A 253 8.22 7.04 3.85
N ASN A 254 7.62 7.43 2.73
CA ASN A 254 8.35 7.93 1.56
C ASN A 254 9.00 9.28 1.81
N SER A 255 8.19 10.24 2.27
CA SER A 255 8.58 11.64 2.43
C SER A 255 7.81 12.26 3.58
N LEU A 256 8.44 13.20 4.27
CA LEU A 256 7.85 13.99 5.34
C LEU A 256 7.91 15.47 4.95
N THR A 257 6.80 15.99 4.42
CA THR A 257 6.69 17.36 3.91
C THR A 257 5.50 18.13 4.48
N ASP A 258 4.56 17.43 5.11
CA ASP A 258 3.36 18.03 5.70
C ASP A 258 3.71 18.85 6.95
N LYS A 259 3.50 20.17 6.87
CA LYS A 259 3.85 21.10 7.94
C LYS A 259 3.07 20.85 9.23
N VAL A 260 1.81 20.42 9.13
CA VAL A 260 0.95 20.19 10.31
C VAL A 260 1.46 18.96 11.07
N ILE A 261 1.76 17.88 10.37
CA ILE A 261 2.35 16.66 10.96
C ILE A 261 3.73 16.96 11.55
N ILE A 262 4.59 17.70 10.83
CA ILE A 262 5.93 18.06 11.31
C ILE A 262 5.84 18.84 12.63
N ASN A 263 4.99 19.87 12.69
CA ASN A 263 4.80 20.66 13.90
C ASN A 263 4.30 19.80 15.07
N LYS A 264 3.40 18.86 14.80
CA LYS A 264 2.89 17.95 15.84
C LYS A 264 3.92 16.96 16.33
N LEU A 265 4.83 16.50 15.46
CA LEU A 265 5.98 15.66 15.86
C LEU A 265 7.00 16.45 16.69
N VAL A 266 7.22 17.73 16.39
CA VAL A 266 8.07 18.62 17.22
C VAL A 266 7.46 18.77 18.60
N GLU A 267 6.15 19.05 18.70
CA GLU A 267 5.42 19.13 19.98
C GLU A 267 5.56 17.83 20.79
N ALA A 268 5.42 16.67 20.12
CA ALA A 268 5.58 15.37 20.75
C ALA A 268 7.01 15.14 21.29
N SER A 269 8.01 15.54 20.51
CA SER A 269 9.41 15.47 20.95
C SER A 269 9.66 16.36 22.18
N GLN A 270 9.16 17.60 22.16
CA GLN A 270 9.26 18.52 23.29
C GLN A 270 8.55 18.01 24.55
N ALA A 271 7.48 17.24 24.39
CA ALA A 271 6.78 16.58 25.48
C ALA A 271 7.55 15.35 26.05
N GLY A 272 8.60 14.88 25.36
CA GLY A 272 9.40 13.72 25.77
C GLY A 272 9.00 12.39 25.09
N VAL A 273 8.17 12.42 24.05
CA VAL A 273 7.84 11.22 23.28
C VAL A 273 9.06 10.78 22.46
N LYS A 274 9.43 9.50 22.54
CA LYS A 274 10.48 8.92 21.70
C LYS A 274 9.96 8.70 20.29
N ILE A 275 10.64 9.24 19.28
CA ILE A 275 10.22 9.18 17.88
C ILE A 275 11.34 8.60 17.02
N GLU A 276 11.05 7.53 16.29
CA GLU A 276 11.99 6.88 15.38
C GLU A 276 11.38 6.82 13.98
N MET A 277 12.09 7.35 12.99
CA MET A 277 11.57 7.46 11.63
C MET A 277 12.51 6.87 10.60
N VAL A 278 11.93 6.19 9.62
CA VAL A 278 12.60 5.79 8.37
C VAL A 278 11.97 6.58 7.24
N VAL A 279 12.69 7.57 6.72
CA VAL A 279 12.22 8.43 5.63
C VAL A 279 13.09 8.22 4.41
N ARG A 280 12.54 7.62 3.35
CA ARG A 280 13.29 7.25 2.16
C ARG A 280 13.70 8.44 1.30
N GLY A 281 12.82 9.43 1.14
CA GLY A 281 12.97 10.55 0.24
C GLY A 281 13.09 11.89 0.99
N ILE A 282 12.28 12.86 0.59
CA ILE A 282 12.33 14.21 1.14
C ILE A 282 11.91 14.20 2.61
N CYS A 283 12.75 14.80 3.48
CA CYS A 283 12.45 15.06 4.88
C CYS A 283 12.62 16.55 5.16
N CYS A 284 11.53 17.24 5.48
CA CYS A 284 11.53 18.67 5.83
C CYS A 284 11.64 18.90 7.35
N LEU A 285 11.95 17.87 8.13
CA LEU A 285 12.23 17.95 9.56
C LEU A 285 13.72 17.70 9.80
N ILE A 286 14.37 18.55 10.61
CA ILE A 286 15.74 18.36 11.06
C ILE A 286 15.67 17.65 12.43
N PRO A 287 16.19 16.42 12.56
CA PRO A 287 16.16 15.68 13.82
C PRO A 287 17.25 16.13 14.80
N GLU A 288 17.14 15.67 16.05
CA GLU A 288 18.17 15.79 17.10
C GLU A 288 18.56 17.25 17.46
N ILE A 289 17.67 18.22 17.23
CA ILE A 289 17.88 19.62 17.65
C ILE A 289 17.41 19.80 19.09
N LYS A 290 18.34 20.20 19.96
CA LYS A 290 18.09 20.43 21.40
C LYS A 290 16.93 21.41 21.61
N GLY A 291 15.99 21.02 22.46
CA GLY A 291 14.79 21.81 22.82
C GLY A 291 13.68 21.75 21.78
N TYR A 292 13.88 21.08 20.65
CA TYR A 292 12.87 20.97 19.58
C TYR A 292 12.63 19.52 19.16
N THR A 293 13.63 18.89 18.57
CA THR A 293 13.53 17.54 17.97
C THR A 293 14.52 16.56 18.58
N GLU A 294 14.98 16.82 19.81
CA GLU A 294 16.01 16.03 20.49
C GLU A 294 15.63 14.56 20.70
N ASN A 295 14.32 14.26 20.75
CA ASN A 295 13.79 12.92 20.88
C ASN A 295 13.39 12.28 19.53
N ILE A 296 13.72 12.93 18.41
CA ILE A 296 13.43 12.43 17.06
C ILE A 296 14.70 11.91 16.40
N LYS A 297 14.71 10.63 16.02
CA LYS A 297 15.74 10.04 15.16
C LYS A 297 15.17 9.78 13.77
N VAL A 298 15.91 10.16 12.75
CA VAL A 298 15.54 9.90 11.36
C VAL A 298 16.69 9.18 10.66
N ILE A 299 16.37 8.06 10.02
CA ILE A 299 17.30 7.35 9.14
C ILE A 299 16.70 7.21 7.74
N SER A 300 17.55 6.99 6.76
CA SER A 300 17.16 6.59 5.41
C SER A 300 17.85 5.28 5.05
N ILE A 301 17.13 4.39 4.40
CA ILE A 301 17.67 3.10 3.94
C ILE A 301 17.73 3.12 2.43
N VAL A 302 18.96 2.99 1.89
CA VAL A 302 19.23 2.82 0.46
C VAL A 302 20.00 1.53 0.29
N GLY A 303 19.50 0.62 -0.55
CA GLY A 303 20.12 -0.67 -0.72
C GLY A 303 19.54 -1.46 -1.89
N ARG A 304 19.56 -2.78 -1.75
CA ARG A 304 19.14 -3.71 -2.78
C ARG A 304 17.69 -3.52 -3.22
N TYR A 305 16.80 -3.22 -2.28
CA TYR A 305 15.37 -3.06 -2.51
C TYR A 305 14.94 -1.61 -2.26
N LEU A 306 13.91 -1.16 -2.95
CA LEU A 306 13.30 0.12 -2.67
C LEU A 306 12.44 0.02 -1.41
N GLU A 307 12.76 0.80 -0.39
CA GLU A 307 12.00 0.90 0.85
C GLU A 307 10.68 1.64 0.59
N HIS A 308 9.62 0.89 0.24
CA HIS A 308 8.38 1.46 -0.28
C HIS A 308 7.21 1.38 0.72
N SER A 309 7.22 0.44 1.65
CA SER A 309 6.15 0.29 2.65
C SER A 309 5.99 1.55 3.52
N ARG A 310 4.75 1.84 3.91
CA ARG A 310 4.41 2.89 4.88
C ARG A 310 3.81 2.23 6.08
N ILE A 311 4.42 2.49 7.24
CA ILE A 311 4.04 1.89 8.50
C ILE A 311 4.03 2.99 9.56
N TYR A 312 2.98 3.02 10.37
CA TYR A 312 2.90 3.85 11.56
C TYR A 312 2.73 2.95 12.76
N ARG A 313 3.50 3.23 13.80
CA ARG A 313 3.46 2.54 15.07
C ARG A 313 3.30 3.56 16.18
N PHE A 314 2.33 3.39 17.03
CA PHE A 314 2.07 4.23 18.18
C PHE A 314 1.99 3.38 19.45
N GLY A 315 2.54 3.90 20.53
CA GLY A 315 2.53 3.24 21.83
C GLY A 315 3.57 2.16 22.03
N THR A 316 3.59 1.65 23.24
CA THR A 316 4.49 0.59 23.72
C THR A 316 3.70 -0.53 24.37
N LYS A 317 4.23 -1.75 24.34
CA LYS A 317 3.67 -2.94 24.99
C LYS A 317 2.20 -3.17 24.60
N GLU A 318 1.30 -3.31 25.56
CA GLU A 318 -0.13 -3.61 25.35
C GLU A 318 -0.90 -2.49 24.62
N ARG A 319 -0.37 -1.25 24.63
CA ARG A 319 -0.95 -0.11 23.91
C ARG A 319 -0.50 0.01 22.47
N GLU A 320 0.39 -0.86 22.04
CA GLU A 320 0.96 -0.79 20.70
C GLU A 320 -0.11 -0.94 19.62
N LYS A 321 -0.13 0.03 18.70
CA LYS A 321 -0.99 0.01 17.52
C LYS A 321 -0.11 0.15 16.28
N ILE A 322 -0.27 -0.74 15.32
CA ILE A 322 0.47 -0.71 14.05
C ILE A 322 -0.52 -0.53 12.90
N TYR A 323 -0.23 0.45 12.06
CA TYR A 323 -1.04 0.75 10.86
C TYR A 323 -0.19 0.60 9.61
N ILE A 324 -0.74 -0.08 8.61
CA ILE A 324 -0.23 -0.11 7.26
C ILE A 324 -0.96 0.99 6.50
N CYS A 325 -0.24 1.98 5.98
CA CYS A 325 -0.87 3.14 5.38
C CYS A 325 -1.47 2.85 4.00
N LEU A 326 -2.76 3.14 3.87
CA LEU A 326 -3.46 3.33 2.61
C LEU A 326 -3.44 4.82 2.26
N LEU A 327 -2.56 5.23 1.36
CA LEU A 327 -2.67 6.54 0.71
C LEU A 327 -3.79 6.46 -0.33
N TYR A 328 -4.97 6.91 0.04
CA TYR A 328 -6.14 6.84 -0.81
C TYR A 328 -6.15 7.91 -1.90
N THR A 329 -5.80 9.13 -1.55
CA THR A 329 -5.77 10.25 -2.49
C THR A 329 -4.73 11.27 -2.07
N SER A 330 -3.97 11.79 -3.02
CA SER A 330 -3.22 13.01 -2.84
C SER A 330 -3.81 14.08 -3.76
N PRO A 331 -3.81 15.38 -3.37
CA PRO A 331 -4.12 16.43 -4.30
C PRO A 331 -3.24 16.25 -5.54
N SER A 332 -3.85 16.24 -6.72
CA SER A 332 -3.09 16.27 -7.97
C SER A 332 -2.47 17.67 -8.09
N PRO A 333 -1.17 17.81 -8.30
CA PRO A 333 -0.59 19.11 -8.65
C PRO A 333 -1.14 19.61 -9.97
#